data_de3bb43dcbecc7c1cdc916b161d8b596
#
_entry.id   de3bb43dcbecc7c1cdc916b161d8b596
#
_cell.length_a   1.000
_cell.length_b   1.000
_cell.length_c   1.000
_cell.angle_alpha   90.00
_cell.angle_beta   90.00
_cell.angle_gamma   90.00
#
_symmetry.space_group_name_H-M   'P 1'
#
loop_
_entity.id
_entity.type
_entity.pdbx_description
1 polymer ?
#
loop_
_entity_poly.entity_id
_entity_poly.type
_entity_poly.pdbx_seq_one_letter_code
_entity_poly.pdbx_strand_id
1 'polypeptide(L)'
;MSEIPRLLLLIGAATPPGRLAAAIAAVAAAVRGGAEEIKLDIMSLAETPIDTCDGRPLEKYGADTREAVDRIAAAAAVLIAAPVYRASFPGVLKNLLDIVPVGALQGKPVGIVAMGGSAHHYLAVDTQLRQVLGWFGALVAPTAVYLTGADFHDGALTSESARKDLNALADTLLMMLRRLDPSLLGPPPLAAKFT
;
A
#
# COMPACT_ATOMS: atom_id res chain seq x y z
N MET A 1 1.05 24.15 14.71
CA MET A 1 0.29 23.66 13.52
C MET A 1 0.63 22.19 13.36
N SER A 2 -0.34 21.29 13.41
CA SER A 2 -0.10 19.86 13.13
C SER A 2 0.33 19.74 11.67
N GLU A 3 1.34 18.92 11.42
CA GLU A 3 1.80 18.61 10.05
C GLU A 3 0.67 17.94 9.27
N ILE A 4 0.47 18.34 7.99
CA ILE A 4 -0.53 17.74 7.12
C ILE A 4 -0.17 16.27 6.90
N PRO A 5 -1.08 15.32 7.26
CA PRO A 5 -0.78 13.90 7.13
C PRO A 5 -0.57 13.48 5.68
N ARG A 6 0.38 12.57 5.46
CA ARG A 6 0.73 12.04 4.13
C ARG A 6 0.10 10.67 3.92
N LEU A 7 -0.61 10.49 2.81
CA LEU A 7 -1.05 9.19 2.33
C LEU A 7 -0.15 8.74 1.16
N LEU A 8 0.59 7.66 1.34
CA LEU A 8 1.38 7.03 0.29
C LEU A 8 0.50 6.04 -0.49
N LEU A 9 0.46 6.22 -1.81
CA LEU A 9 -0.14 5.30 -2.78
C LEU A 9 0.98 4.53 -3.48
N LEU A 10 1.25 3.30 -3.02
CA LEU A 10 2.33 2.45 -3.50
C LEU A 10 1.84 1.48 -4.57
N ILE A 11 2.40 1.56 -5.78
CA ILE A 11 2.17 0.59 -6.86
C ILE A 11 3.27 -0.45 -6.82
N GLY A 12 2.95 -1.63 -6.29
CA GLY A 12 3.87 -2.75 -6.07
C GLY A 12 4.04 -3.66 -7.29
N ALA A 13 4.28 -3.09 -8.47
CA ALA A 13 4.49 -3.82 -9.72
C ALA A 13 5.83 -3.45 -10.35
N ALA A 14 6.51 -4.44 -10.96
CA ALA A 14 7.78 -4.23 -11.68
C ALA A 14 7.58 -3.73 -13.13
N THR A 15 6.36 -3.82 -13.65
CA THR A 15 6.00 -3.34 -15.00
C THR A 15 5.33 -1.98 -14.91
N PRO A 16 5.37 -1.17 -15.98
CA PRO A 16 4.66 0.11 -16.03
C PRO A 16 3.22 -0.03 -15.54
N PRO A 17 2.74 0.91 -14.72
CA PRO A 17 1.59 0.69 -13.84
C PRO A 17 0.22 0.58 -14.54
N GLY A 18 0.06 0.93 -15.80
CA GLY A 18 -1.13 0.69 -16.61
C GLY A 18 -2.46 0.86 -15.85
N ARG A 19 -3.24 -0.24 -15.77
CA ARG A 19 -4.55 -0.27 -15.09
C ARG A 19 -4.45 0.01 -13.58
N LEU A 20 -3.38 -0.40 -12.91
CA LEU A 20 -3.18 -0.07 -11.50
C LEU A 20 -2.98 1.42 -11.29
N ALA A 21 -2.31 2.13 -12.23
CA ALA A 21 -2.23 3.59 -12.16
C ALA A 21 -3.61 4.24 -12.28
N ALA A 22 -4.48 3.72 -13.16
CA ALA A 22 -5.84 4.23 -13.26
C ALA A 22 -6.66 4.03 -11.96
N ALA A 23 -6.49 2.87 -11.30
CA ALA A 23 -7.10 2.62 -9.99
C ALA A 23 -6.55 3.58 -8.92
N ILE A 24 -5.24 3.77 -8.86
CA ILE A 24 -4.58 4.72 -7.94
C ILE A 24 -5.02 6.16 -8.22
N ALA A 25 -5.17 6.55 -9.49
CA ALA A 25 -5.68 7.88 -9.86
C ALA A 25 -7.12 8.10 -9.37
N ALA A 26 -7.98 7.06 -9.40
CA ALA A 26 -9.32 7.12 -8.85
C ALA A 26 -9.32 7.34 -7.33
N VAL A 27 -8.47 6.60 -6.59
CA VAL A 27 -8.28 6.80 -5.15
C VAL A 27 -7.77 8.22 -4.86
N ALA A 28 -6.76 8.68 -5.61
CA ALA A 28 -6.21 10.02 -5.44
C ALA A 28 -7.25 11.12 -5.69
N ALA A 29 -8.13 10.93 -6.68
CA ALA A 29 -9.23 11.84 -6.95
C ALA A 29 -10.26 11.87 -5.80
N ALA A 30 -10.62 10.71 -5.26
CA ALA A 30 -11.52 10.60 -4.11
C ALA A 30 -10.97 11.34 -2.88
N VAL A 31 -9.69 11.11 -2.55
CA VAL A 31 -9.02 11.78 -1.41
C VAL A 31 -8.97 13.30 -1.60
N ARG A 32 -8.64 13.79 -2.82
CA ARG A 32 -8.62 15.24 -3.11
C ARG A 32 -10.00 15.90 -3.07
N GLY A 33 -11.05 15.15 -3.39
CA GLY A 33 -12.44 15.60 -3.33
C GLY A 33 -13.01 15.62 -1.92
N GLY A 34 -12.32 15.05 -0.94
CA GLY A 34 -12.70 15.06 0.46
C GLY A 34 -12.49 16.43 1.11
N ALA A 35 -13.11 16.62 2.29
CA ALA A 35 -13.02 17.88 3.06
C ALA A 35 -11.69 18.05 3.81
N GLU A 36 -10.81 17.07 3.79
CA GLU A 36 -9.57 17.05 4.56
C GLU A 36 -8.34 17.35 3.72
N GLU A 37 -7.42 18.10 4.30
CA GLU A 37 -6.12 18.35 3.70
C GLU A 37 -5.20 17.14 3.94
N ILE A 38 -4.98 16.34 2.88
CA ILE A 38 -4.11 15.17 2.88
C ILE A 38 -3.05 15.37 1.78
N LYS A 39 -1.80 15.25 2.16
CA LYS A 39 -0.69 15.25 1.19
C LYS A 39 -0.60 13.87 0.54
N LEU A 40 -0.92 13.80 -0.76
CA LEU A 40 -0.77 12.58 -1.54
C LEU A 40 0.68 12.41 -2.01
N ASP A 41 1.19 11.19 -1.86
CA ASP A 41 2.47 10.75 -2.38
C ASP A 41 2.24 9.48 -3.21
N ILE A 42 2.69 9.43 -4.47
CA ILE A 42 2.49 8.27 -5.35
C ILE A 42 3.86 7.70 -5.69
N MET A 43 4.05 6.40 -5.42
CA MET A 43 5.30 5.69 -5.70
C MET A 43 5.02 4.43 -6.53
N SER A 44 5.76 4.25 -7.61
CA SER A 44 5.71 3.07 -8.46
C SER A 44 7.04 2.31 -8.42
N LEU A 45 7.00 1.03 -8.09
CA LEU A 45 8.21 0.18 -8.10
C LEU A 45 8.71 -0.16 -9.51
N ALA A 46 7.94 0.16 -10.54
CA ALA A 46 8.41 0.11 -11.92
C ALA A 46 9.34 1.30 -12.28
N GLU A 47 9.25 2.40 -11.53
CA GLU A 47 9.99 3.64 -11.77
C GLU A 47 11.02 3.92 -10.66
N THR A 48 10.92 3.20 -9.53
CA THR A 48 11.81 3.34 -8.38
C THR A 48 12.66 2.06 -8.24
N PRO A 49 13.92 2.08 -8.66
CA PRO A 49 14.81 0.92 -8.54
C PRO A 49 15.05 0.57 -7.07
N ILE A 50 14.79 -0.68 -6.71
CA ILE A 50 15.02 -1.19 -5.36
C ILE A 50 16.16 -2.21 -5.41
N ASP A 51 17.20 -1.99 -4.61
CA ASP A 51 18.28 -2.96 -4.45
C ASP A 51 17.72 -4.31 -3.95
N THR A 52 18.40 -5.38 -4.30
CA THR A 52 18.04 -6.69 -3.75
C THR A 52 18.33 -6.74 -2.25
N CYS A 53 17.36 -7.17 -1.47
CA CYS A 53 17.51 -7.40 -0.05
C CYS A 53 18.51 -8.53 0.19
N ASP A 54 19.59 -8.23 0.90
CA ASP A 54 20.65 -9.17 1.28
C ASP A 54 20.97 -9.11 2.79
N GLY A 55 20.15 -8.42 3.56
CA GLY A 55 20.29 -8.30 5.01
C GLY A 55 21.32 -7.27 5.47
N ARG A 56 21.89 -6.47 4.55
CA ARG A 56 22.76 -5.34 4.94
C ARG A 56 21.96 -4.27 5.69
N PRO A 57 22.60 -3.44 6.54
CA PRO A 57 21.95 -2.28 7.16
C PRO A 57 21.41 -1.28 6.12
N LEU A 58 20.29 -0.60 6.44
CA LEU A 58 19.57 0.27 5.51
C LEU A 58 20.46 1.35 4.87
N GLU A 59 21.37 1.93 5.65
CA GLU A 59 22.29 2.98 5.19
C GLU A 59 23.27 2.54 4.09
N LYS A 60 23.42 1.22 3.89
CA LYS A 60 24.28 0.63 2.84
C LYS A 60 23.55 0.33 1.53
N TYR A 61 22.23 0.52 1.47
CA TYR A 61 21.50 0.43 0.22
C TYR A 61 21.64 1.72 -0.60
N GLY A 62 21.35 1.64 -1.90
CA GLY A 62 21.38 2.77 -2.83
C GLY A 62 20.40 3.89 -2.43
N ALA A 63 20.59 5.06 -3.01
CA ALA A 63 19.79 6.26 -2.68
C ALA A 63 18.31 6.03 -2.94
N ASP A 64 17.95 5.44 -4.10
CA ASP A 64 16.55 5.18 -4.49
C ASP A 64 15.85 4.22 -3.51
N THR A 65 16.56 3.18 -3.06
CA THR A 65 16.05 2.23 -2.07
C THR A 65 15.79 2.92 -0.73
N ARG A 66 16.74 3.73 -0.25
CA ARG A 66 16.58 4.49 1.00
C ARG A 66 15.44 5.50 0.91
N GLU A 67 15.35 6.24 -0.20
CA GLU A 67 14.25 7.17 -0.44
C GLU A 67 12.89 6.47 -0.41
N ALA A 68 12.77 5.29 -1.06
CA ALA A 68 11.54 4.51 -1.02
C ALA A 68 11.15 4.11 0.41
N VAL A 69 12.11 3.69 1.23
CA VAL A 69 11.90 3.37 2.64
C VAL A 69 11.51 4.61 3.44
N ASP A 70 12.18 5.74 3.23
CA ASP A 70 11.88 7.01 3.90
C ASP A 70 10.46 7.49 3.58
N ARG A 71 10.01 7.34 2.32
CA ARG A 71 8.64 7.69 1.90
C ARG A 71 7.59 6.82 2.63
N ILE A 72 7.85 5.52 2.81
CA ILE A 72 6.99 4.63 3.59
C ILE A 72 7.00 5.06 5.07
N ALA A 73 8.17 5.34 5.62
CA ALA A 73 8.32 5.76 7.01
C ALA A 73 7.64 7.10 7.31
N ALA A 74 7.72 8.07 6.39
CA ALA A 74 7.11 9.39 6.51
C ALA A 74 5.58 9.40 6.26
N ALA A 75 5.01 8.33 5.69
CA ALA A 75 3.58 8.25 5.45
C ALA A 75 2.81 8.04 6.75
N ALA A 76 1.69 8.74 6.91
CA ALA A 76 0.74 8.52 8.02
C ALA A 76 -0.19 7.33 7.75
N ALA A 77 -0.46 7.04 6.48
CA ALA A 77 -1.19 5.87 6.00
C ALA A 77 -0.64 5.41 4.65
N VAL A 78 -0.81 4.15 4.30
CA VAL A 78 -0.32 3.58 3.03
C VAL A 78 -1.44 2.82 2.34
N LEU A 79 -1.60 3.00 1.02
CA LEU A 79 -2.40 2.13 0.19
C LEU A 79 -1.47 1.39 -0.77
N ILE A 80 -1.49 0.06 -0.73
CA ILE A 80 -0.65 -0.80 -1.56
C ILE A 80 -1.52 -1.40 -2.67
N ALA A 81 -1.20 -1.08 -3.92
CA ALA A 81 -1.81 -1.67 -5.10
C ALA A 81 -0.85 -2.65 -5.76
N ALA A 82 -1.25 -3.92 -5.93
CA ALA A 82 -0.38 -4.96 -6.47
C ALA A 82 -1.13 -5.91 -7.42
N PRO A 83 -0.50 -6.35 -8.51
CA PRO A 83 -1.05 -7.41 -9.35
C PRO A 83 -0.89 -8.78 -8.69
N VAL A 84 -1.76 -9.71 -9.08
CA VAL A 84 -1.61 -11.12 -8.70
C VAL A 84 -0.58 -11.80 -9.61
N TYR A 85 0.54 -12.23 -9.05
CA TYR A 85 1.55 -13.05 -9.70
C TYR A 85 1.69 -14.38 -8.98
N ARG A 86 1.39 -15.50 -9.68
CA ARG A 86 1.52 -16.85 -9.13
C ARG A 86 0.86 -17.01 -7.74
N ALA A 87 -0.39 -16.59 -7.65
CA ALA A 87 -1.21 -16.63 -6.43
C ALA A 87 -0.65 -15.80 -5.24
N SER A 88 0.15 -14.77 -5.51
CA SER A 88 0.71 -13.87 -4.51
C SER A 88 0.93 -12.47 -5.10
N PHE A 89 1.47 -11.54 -4.31
CA PHE A 89 1.95 -10.24 -4.77
C PHE A 89 3.35 -10.36 -5.40
N PRO A 90 3.79 -9.38 -6.22
CA PRO A 90 5.07 -9.45 -6.94
C PRO A 90 6.28 -9.48 -6.02
N GLY A 91 7.33 -10.19 -6.45
CA GLY A 91 8.60 -10.26 -5.72
C GLY A 91 9.26 -8.92 -5.47
N VAL A 92 9.11 -7.93 -6.37
CA VAL A 92 9.64 -6.58 -6.16
C VAL A 92 9.00 -5.88 -4.94
N LEU A 93 7.72 -6.10 -4.69
CA LEU A 93 7.05 -5.59 -3.49
C LEU A 93 7.56 -6.32 -2.24
N LYS A 94 7.71 -7.64 -2.30
CA LYS A 94 8.28 -8.41 -1.19
C LYS A 94 9.70 -7.96 -0.87
N ASN A 95 10.53 -7.77 -1.90
CA ASN A 95 11.90 -7.31 -1.77
C ASN A 95 11.99 -5.94 -1.06
N LEU A 96 11.13 -4.99 -1.42
CA LEU A 96 11.05 -3.70 -0.70
C LEU A 96 10.65 -3.90 0.76
N LEU A 97 9.59 -4.70 1.02
CA LEU A 97 9.10 -4.95 2.38
C LEU A 97 10.13 -5.68 3.26
N ASP A 98 11.05 -6.46 2.67
CA ASP A 98 12.14 -7.11 3.40
C ASP A 98 13.24 -6.14 3.85
N ILE A 99 13.34 -4.96 3.22
CA ILE A 99 14.29 -3.90 3.57
C ILE A 99 13.69 -2.88 4.55
N VAL A 100 12.36 -2.70 4.51
CA VAL A 100 11.64 -1.71 5.34
C VAL A 100 11.77 -2.05 6.83
N PRO A 101 12.24 -1.12 7.69
CA PRO A 101 12.28 -1.33 9.14
C PRO A 101 10.87 -1.53 9.72
N VAL A 102 10.76 -2.39 10.74
CA VAL A 102 9.46 -2.74 11.38
C VAL A 102 8.70 -1.50 11.81
N GLY A 103 9.35 -0.53 12.45
CA GLY A 103 8.73 0.71 12.90
C GLY A 103 8.14 1.59 11.80
N ALA A 104 8.55 1.37 10.54
CA ALA A 104 8.07 2.19 9.42
C ALA A 104 6.57 2.00 9.10
N LEU A 105 5.99 0.84 9.44
CA LEU A 105 4.57 0.53 9.21
C LEU A 105 3.80 0.24 10.52
N GLN A 106 4.48 0.19 11.65
CA GLN A 106 3.86 -0.11 12.94
C GLN A 106 2.75 0.87 13.26
N GLY A 107 1.55 0.35 13.55
CA GLY A 107 0.37 1.14 13.92
C GLY A 107 -0.21 2.01 12.80
N LYS A 108 0.32 1.93 11.57
CA LYS A 108 -0.19 2.71 10.44
C LYS A 108 -1.37 2.04 9.75
N PRO A 109 -2.41 2.80 9.37
CA PRO A 109 -3.46 2.31 8.48
C PRO A 109 -2.89 1.89 7.12
N VAL A 110 -3.22 0.67 6.69
CA VAL A 110 -2.81 0.13 5.38
C VAL A 110 -4.02 -0.41 4.63
N GLY A 111 -4.24 0.07 3.39
CA GLY A 111 -5.22 -0.46 2.46
C GLY A 111 -4.58 -1.36 1.41
N ILE A 112 -5.32 -2.33 0.91
CA ILE A 112 -4.86 -3.24 -0.14
C ILE A 112 -5.78 -3.13 -1.34
N VAL A 113 -5.19 -2.91 -2.52
CA VAL A 113 -5.85 -3.05 -3.83
C VAL A 113 -5.11 -4.16 -4.58
N ALA A 114 -5.82 -5.21 -4.94
CA ALA A 114 -5.28 -6.30 -5.72
C ALA A 114 -5.87 -6.30 -7.13
N MET A 115 -5.10 -6.71 -8.13
CA MET A 115 -5.57 -6.85 -9.50
C MET A 115 -5.15 -8.18 -10.09
N GLY A 116 -6.12 -8.97 -10.57
CA GLY A 116 -5.88 -10.26 -11.20
C GLY A 116 -6.48 -10.39 -12.59
N GLY A 117 -6.11 -11.45 -13.29
CA GLY A 117 -6.65 -11.77 -14.62
C GLY A 117 -8.08 -12.32 -14.59
N SER A 118 -8.54 -12.85 -13.46
CA SER A 118 -9.88 -13.43 -13.29
C SER A 118 -10.35 -13.28 -11.84
N ALA A 119 -11.64 -13.43 -11.59
CA ALA A 119 -12.24 -13.36 -10.26
C ALA A 119 -11.78 -14.47 -9.30
N HIS A 120 -11.21 -15.59 -9.82
CA HIS A 120 -10.83 -16.74 -8.99
C HIS A 120 -9.66 -16.49 -8.02
N HIS A 121 -8.92 -15.41 -8.18
CA HIS A 121 -7.73 -15.11 -7.38
C HIS A 121 -7.93 -13.94 -6.41
N TYR A 122 -9.18 -13.60 -6.08
CA TYR A 122 -9.51 -12.40 -5.30
C TYR A 122 -8.86 -12.34 -3.92
N LEU A 123 -8.54 -13.46 -3.29
CA LEU A 123 -7.84 -13.48 -2.00
C LEU A 123 -6.31 -13.64 -2.12
N ALA A 124 -5.77 -13.87 -3.31
CA ALA A 124 -4.36 -14.25 -3.46
C ALA A 124 -3.39 -13.19 -2.91
N VAL A 125 -3.57 -11.92 -3.27
CA VAL A 125 -2.73 -10.84 -2.74
C VAL A 125 -3.14 -10.49 -1.31
N ASP A 126 -4.43 -10.37 -1.04
CA ASP A 126 -4.93 -9.94 0.28
C ASP A 126 -4.41 -10.85 1.39
N THR A 127 -4.61 -12.17 1.30
CA THR A 127 -4.18 -13.10 2.34
C THR A 127 -2.66 -13.10 2.54
N GLN A 128 -1.89 -13.11 1.46
CA GLN A 128 -0.42 -13.15 1.53
C GLN A 128 0.18 -11.84 2.06
N LEU A 129 -0.31 -10.71 1.56
CA LEU A 129 0.20 -9.40 1.97
C LEU A 129 -0.21 -9.06 3.40
N ARG A 130 -1.40 -9.45 3.83
CA ARG A 130 -1.90 -9.24 5.20
C ARG A 130 -1.02 -9.91 6.24
N GLN A 131 -0.48 -11.10 5.95
CA GLN A 131 0.47 -11.80 6.83
C GLN A 131 1.77 -11.00 6.99
N VAL A 132 2.32 -10.48 5.88
CA VAL A 132 3.53 -9.65 5.91
C VAL A 132 3.27 -8.35 6.66
N LEU A 133 2.14 -7.68 6.41
CA LEU A 133 1.76 -6.45 7.11
C LEU A 133 1.53 -6.68 8.62
N GLY A 134 1.01 -7.86 8.98
CA GLY A 134 0.89 -8.27 10.38
C GLY A 134 2.23 -8.38 11.10
N TRP A 135 3.31 -8.78 10.41
CA TRP A 135 4.67 -8.76 10.93
C TRP A 135 5.11 -7.35 11.39
N PHE A 136 4.72 -6.32 10.64
CA PHE A 136 4.98 -4.92 10.99
C PHE A 136 4.07 -4.37 12.08
N GLY A 137 2.99 -5.08 12.44
CA GLY A 137 1.95 -4.52 13.30
C GLY A 137 1.16 -3.40 12.62
N ALA A 138 1.02 -3.43 11.31
CA ALA A 138 0.21 -2.48 10.55
C ALA A 138 -1.28 -2.69 10.79
N LEU A 139 -2.07 -1.62 10.73
CA LEU A 139 -3.53 -1.64 10.87
C LEU A 139 -4.18 -1.82 9.51
N VAL A 140 -4.27 -3.06 9.05
CA VAL A 140 -4.80 -3.34 7.72
C VAL A 140 -6.32 -3.16 7.67
N ALA A 141 -6.80 -2.37 6.69
CA ALA A 141 -8.23 -2.19 6.45
C ALA A 141 -8.94 -3.55 6.33
N PRO A 142 -10.16 -3.70 6.89
CA PRO A 142 -10.84 -5.00 6.98
C PRO A 142 -11.03 -5.67 5.63
N THR A 143 -11.33 -4.91 4.59
CA THR A 143 -11.61 -5.42 3.25
C THR A 143 -10.65 -4.81 2.23
N ALA A 144 -10.05 -5.66 1.41
CA ALA A 144 -9.28 -5.24 0.23
C ALA A 144 -10.21 -5.02 -0.97
N VAL A 145 -9.77 -4.19 -1.93
CA VAL A 145 -10.44 -4.07 -3.23
C VAL A 145 -9.75 -4.99 -4.23
N TYR A 146 -10.54 -5.79 -4.94
CA TYR A 146 -10.05 -6.67 -6.00
C TYR A 146 -10.57 -6.22 -7.35
N LEU A 147 -9.66 -6.00 -8.29
CA LEU A 147 -9.93 -5.54 -9.64
C LEU A 147 -9.59 -6.62 -10.67
N THR A 148 -10.29 -6.62 -11.78
CA THR A 148 -10.03 -7.47 -12.93
C THR A 148 -9.94 -6.64 -14.22
N GLY A 149 -9.60 -7.27 -15.33
CA GLY A 149 -9.63 -6.61 -16.63
C GLY A 149 -11.01 -6.07 -17.02
N ALA A 150 -12.09 -6.66 -16.52
CA ALA A 150 -13.47 -6.24 -16.79
C ALA A 150 -13.85 -4.87 -16.19
N ASP A 151 -13.09 -4.40 -15.20
CA ASP A 151 -13.33 -3.11 -14.57
C ASP A 151 -12.79 -1.93 -15.38
N PHE A 152 -12.08 -2.22 -16.48
CA PHE A 152 -11.39 -1.24 -17.31
C PHE A 152 -11.80 -1.32 -18.78
N HIS A 153 -11.86 -0.16 -19.45
CA HIS A 153 -11.98 -0.03 -20.89
C HIS A 153 -10.91 0.93 -21.40
N ASP A 154 -10.16 0.52 -22.42
CA ASP A 154 -9.02 1.28 -22.97
C ASP A 154 -8.04 1.84 -21.90
N GLY A 155 -7.77 1.02 -20.88
CA GLY A 155 -6.87 1.37 -19.78
C GLY A 155 -7.50 2.27 -18.70
N ALA A 156 -8.68 2.84 -18.93
CA ALA A 156 -9.40 3.65 -17.95
C ALA A 156 -10.29 2.79 -17.05
N LEU A 157 -10.40 3.14 -15.77
CA LEU A 157 -11.32 2.51 -14.83
C LEU A 157 -12.75 2.97 -15.17
N THR A 158 -13.58 2.06 -15.67
CA THR A 158 -14.97 2.36 -16.12
C THR A 158 -16.03 1.75 -15.22
N SER A 159 -15.71 0.71 -14.44
CA SER A 159 -16.62 0.07 -13.49
C SER A 159 -16.99 1.03 -12.35
N GLU A 160 -18.28 1.38 -12.24
CA GLU A 160 -18.78 2.20 -11.14
C GLU A 160 -18.70 1.48 -9.79
N SER A 161 -18.95 0.16 -9.78
CA SER A 161 -18.79 -0.66 -8.57
C SER A 161 -17.36 -0.63 -8.06
N ALA A 162 -16.37 -0.87 -8.94
CA ALA A 162 -14.97 -0.81 -8.57
C ALA A 162 -14.55 0.58 -8.06
N ARG A 163 -15.06 1.65 -8.69
CA ARG A 163 -14.82 3.03 -8.22
C ARG A 163 -15.41 3.27 -6.84
N LYS A 164 -16.63 2.80 -6.60
CA LYS A 164 -17.28 2.89 -5.28
C LYS A 164 -16.47 2.16 -4.21
N ASP A 165 -15.98 0.96 -4.51
CA ASP A 165 -15.16 0.18 -3.57
C ASP A 165 -13.82 0.84 -3.28
N LEU A 166 -13.16 1.42 -4.29
CA LEU A 166 -11.92 2.18 -4.11
C LEU A 166 -12.14 3.43 -3.25
N ASN A 167 -13.25 4.15 -3.45
CA ASN A 167 -13.60 5.31 -2.63
C ASN A 167 -13.86 4.89 -1.18
N ALA A 168 -14.62 3.81 -0.97
CA ALA A 168 -14.90 3.28 0.37
C ALA A 168 -13.62 2.83 1.10
N LEU A 169 -12.65 2.26 0.38
CA LEU A 169 -11.34 1.93 0.95
C LEU A 169 -10.57 3.20 1.34
N ALA A 170 -10.56 4.23 0.49
CA ALA A 170 -9.94 5.52 0.80
C ALA A 170 -10.57 6.15 2.06
N ASP A 171 -11.90 6.21 2.13
CA ASP A 171 -12.63 6.72 3.30
C ASP A 171 -12.31 5.93 4.56
N THR A 172 -12.19 4.60 4.44
CA THR A 172 -11.80 3.73 5.55
C THR A 172 -10.41 4.08 6.07
N LEU A 173 -9.42 4.28 5.19
CA LEU A 173 -8.06 4.67 5.59
C LEU A 173 -8.05 6.02 6.29
N LEU A 174 -8.77 7.01 5.75
CA LEU A 174 -8.87 8.34 6.37
C LEU A 174 -9.59 8.28 7.71
N MET A 175 -10.64 7.48 7.84
CA MET A 175 -11.33 7.25 9.12
C MET A 175 -10.41 6.58 10.14
N MET A 176 -9.64 5.56 9.75
CA MET A 176 -8.68 4.88 10.62
C MET A 176 -7.60 5.87 11.09
N LEU A 177 -7.05 6.66 10.16
CA LEU A 177 -6.04 7.68 10.47
C LEU A 177 -6.52 8.70 11.52
N ARG A 178 -7.80 9.08 11.48
CA ARG A 178 -8.38 10.07 12.40
C ARG A 178 -8.75 9.52 13.77
N ARG A 179 -9.23 8.28 13.81
CA ARG A 179 -9.91 7.74 14.99
C ARG A 179 -9.09 6.72 15.78
N LEU A 180 -8.06 6.17 15.19
CA LEU A 180 -7.24 5.19 15.87
C LEU A 180 -6.00 5.86 16.46
N ASP A 181 -5.78 5.60 17.74
CA ASP A 181 -4.53 5.93 18.41
C ASP A 181 -3.67 4.65 18.44
N PRO A 182 -2.57 4.59 17.68
CA PRO A 182 -1.71 3.42 17.63
C PRO A 182 -1.15 2.99 18.98
N SER A 183 -0.99 3.92 19.91
CA SER A 183 -0.48 3.64 21.27
C SER A 183 -1.44 2.80 22.12
N LEU A 184 -2.72 2.77 21.75
CA LEU A 184 -3.79 2.05 22.47
C LEU A 184 -4.14 0.71 21.83
N LEU A 185 -3.46 0.30 20.75
CA LEU A 185 -3.84 -0.86 19.93
C LEU A 185 -3.09 -2.15 20.28
N GLY A 186 -2.97 -2.45 21.57
CA GLY A 186 -2.45 -3.71 22.06
C GLY A 186 -0.92 -3.74 22.20
N PRO A 187 -0.33 -4.94 22.36
CA PRO A 187 1.12 -5.08 22.53
C PRO A 187 1.87 -4.72 21.24
N PRO A 188 3.16 -4.35 21.35
CA PRO A 188 4.00 -4.12 20.17
C PRO A 188 4.08 -5.39 19.31
N PRO A 189 4.34 -5.26 18.01
CA PRO A 189 4.49 -6.41 17.11
C PRO A 189 5.61 -7.34 17.61
N LEU A 190 5.47 -8.65 17.36
CA LEU A 190 6.45 -9.64 17.83
C LEU A 190 7.86 -9.32 17.34
N ALA A 191 8.00 -8.80 16.13
CA ALA A 191 9.27 -8.37 15.57
C ALA A 191 10.01 -7.36 16.46
N ALA A 192 9.30 -6.43 17.11
CA ALA A 192 9.88 -5.44 18.00
C ALA A 192 10.43 -6.01 19.32
N LYS A 193 10.22 -7.31 19.59
CA LYS A 193 10.77 -7.99 20.78
C LYS A 193 12.15 -8.60 20.56
N PHE A 194 12.59 -8.66 19.31
CA PHE A 194 13.81 -9.34 18.88
C PHE A 194 14.81 -8.42 18.19
N THR A 195 14.57 -7.12 18.20
CA THR A 195 15.46 -6.06 17.67
C THR A 195 16.23 -5.36 18.78
#